data_d941a6adcb82990fcfc92fec1a4823ab
#
_entry.id   d941a6adcb82990fcfc92fec1a4823ab
#
_cell.length_a   1.000
_cell.length_b   1.000
_cell.length_c   1.000
_cell.angle_alpha   90.00
_cell.angle_beta   90.00
_cell.angle_gamma   90.00
#
_symmetry.space_group_name_H-M   'P 1'
#
loop_
_entity.id
_entity.type
_entity.pdbx_description
1 polymer ?
#
loop_
_entity_poly.entity_id
_entity_poly.type
_entity_poly.pdbx_seq_one_letter_code
_entity_poly.pdbx_strand_id
1 'polypeptide(L)'
;PANGVEKNQFLAKQALDLGCYGVVFPHISSVEEAYNAVAACRYARLKDKPLYEPQGIRGDGPMQACRYWGITQQEYYQRADVWPLAPHGEILTVIQIEDTMGIKNLRDILKNVPGIGAILIGEGDLSQELGYPRQTEHPVVLEAMAEIVAICKEMNVVVGHPHVEVSNAQR
;
A
#
# COMPACT_ATOMS: atom_id res chain seq x y z
N PRO A 1 8.32 -4.25 6.86
CA PRO A 1 8.89 -4.24 5.50
C PRO A 1 10.25 -4.92 5.45
N ALA A 2 10.54 -5.63 4.34
CA ALA A 2 11.76 -6.42 4.17
C ALA A 2 13.06 -5.63 4.36
N ASN A 3 13.03 -4.31 4.21
CA ASN A 3 14.20 -3.44 4.25
C ASN A 3 14.24 -2.49 5.46
N GLY A 4 13.31 -2.62 6.39
CA GLY A 4 13.15 -1.71 7.51
C GLY A 4 12.37 -0.42 7.14
N VAL A 5 11.80 0.20 8.15
CA VAL A 5 10.90 1.36 8.03
C VAL A 5 11.63 2.56 7.41
N GLU A 6 12.86 2.81 7.81
CA GLU A 6 13.69 3.92 7.33
C GLU A 6 14.05 3.83 5.84
N LYS A 7 14.10 2.64 5.26
CA LYS A 7 14.42 2.45 3.84
C LYS A 7 13.20 2.65 2.93
N ASN A 8 12.00 2.47 3.44
CA ASN A 8 10.78 2.70 2.68
C ASN A 8 10.69 4.15 2.20
N GLN A 9 11.03 5.11 3.05
CA GLN A 9 11.05 6.53 2.67
C GLN A 9 11.92 6.77 1.44
N PHE A 10 13.14 6.23 1.44
CA PHE A 10 14.08 6.42 0.34
C PHE A 10 13.62 5.75 -0.96
N LEU A 11 13.17 4.50 -0.89
CA LEU A 11 12.74 3.73 -2.06
C LEU A 11 11.43 4.28 -2.66
N ALA A 12 10.46 4.62 -1.80
CA ALA A 12 9.21 5.23 -2.24
C ALA A 12 9.46 6.59 -2.91
N LYS A 13 10.33 7.42 -2.31
CA LYS A 13 10.73 8.70 -2.89
C LYS A 13 11.33 8.51 -4.28
N GLN A 14 12.25 7.58 -4.47
CA GLN A 14 12.86 7.32 -5.78
C GLN A 14 11.82 6.96 -6.84
N ALA A 15 10.91 6.03 -6.53
CA ALA A 15 9.87 5.62 -7.47
C ALA A 15 8.93 6.78 -7.82
N LEU A 16 8.46 7.51 -6.81
CA LEU A 16 7.52 8.63 -6.99
C LEU A 16 8.17 9.83 -7.69
N ASP A 17 9.43 10.13 -7.42
CA ASP A 17 10.16 11.23 -8.08
C ASP A 17 10.47 10.92 -9.56
N LEU A 18 10.48 9.64 -9.95
CA LEU A 18 10.52 9.21 -11.35
C LEU A 18 9.16 9.30 -12.06
N GLY A 19 8.07 9.54 -11.35
CA GLY A 19 6.74 9.75 -11.91
C GLY A 19 5.77 8.58 -11.74
N CYS A 20 6.08 7.57 -10.92
CA CYS A 20 5.13 6.52 -10.58
C CYS A 20 3.89 7.12 -9.88
N TYR A 21 2.71 6.56 -10.18
CA TYR A 21 1.43 6.92 -9.57
C TYR A 21 1.10 6.11 -8.31
N GLY A 22 2.01 5.25 -7.88
CA GLY A 22 1.81 4.48 -6.66
C GLY A 22 2.98 3.58 -6.34
N VAL A 23 2.92 3.00 -5.15
CA VAL A 23 3.95 2.08 -4.63
C VAL A 23 3.26 0.92 -3.93
N VAL A 24 3.74 -0.29 -4.20
CA VAL A 24 3.37 -1.50 -3.46
C VAL A 24 4.41 -1.73 -2.36
N PHE A 25 3.96 -1.83 -1.12
CA PHE A 25 4.80 -2.10 0.04
C PHE A 25 4.59 -3.55 0.50
N PRO A 26 5.59 -4.43 0.32
CA PRO A 26 5.51 -5.81 0.74
C PRO A 26 5.74 -5.97 2.25
N HIS A 27 5.37 -7.13 2.80
CA HIS A 27 5.62 -7.56 4.17
C HIS A 27 5.15 -6.55 5.24
N ILE A 28 3.94 -6.04 5.07
CA ILE A 28 3.33 -5.14 6.05
C ILE A 28 2.49 -5.98 7.02
N SER A 29 2.91 -6.02 8.28
CA SER A 29 2.30 -6.85 9.31
C SER A 29 1.84 -6.07 10.55
N SER A 30 2.08 -4.75 10.59
CA SER A 30 1.72 -3.89 11.73
C SER A 30 1.16 -2.53 11.30
N VAL A 31 0.44 -1.88 12.23
CA VAL A 31 -0.06 -0.52 12.07
C VAL A 31 1.09 0.47 11.82
N GLU A 32 2.21 0.31 12.54
CA GLU A 32 3.38 1.19 12.41
C GLU A 32 4.00 1.09 11.01
N GLU A 33 4.16 -0.11 10.49
CA GLU A 33 4.69 -0.34 9.14
C GLU A 33 3.77 0.24 8.06
N ALA A 34 2.47 0.02 8.19
CA ALA A 34 1.47 0.58 7.28
C ALA A 34 1.42 2.11 7.34
N TYR A 35 1.49 2.69 8.55
CA TYR A 35 1.57 4.14 8.74
C TYR A 35 2.80 4.70 8.03
N ASN A 36 3.96 4.08 8.21
CA ASN A 36 5.19 4.50 7.57
C ASN A 36 5.12 4.40 6.04
N ALA A 37 4.50 3.35 5.49
CA ALA A 37 4.31 3.19 4.06
C ALA A 37 3.48 4.33 3.46
N VAL A 38 2.36 4.69 4.10
CA VAL A 38 1.54 5.84 3.67
C VAL A 38 2.30 7.15 3.82
N ALA A 39 2.96 7.38 4.96
CA ALA A 39 3.75 8.58 5.23
C ALA A 39 4.89 8.77 4.20
N ALA A 40 5.52 7.68 3.76
CA ALA A 40 6.59 7.71 2.75
C ALA A 40 6.12 8.19 1.37
N CYS A 41 4.83 8.06 1.07
CA CYS A 41 4.24 8.54 -0.18
C CYS A 41 3.80 10.01 -0.13
N ARG A 42 3.78 10.64 1.03
CA ARG A 42 3.22 11.95 1.27
C ARG A 42 4.28 13.01 1.57
N TYR A 43 4.07 14.22 1.05
CA TYR A 43 4.83 15.40 1.50
C TYR A 43 4.38 15.85 2.89
N ALA A 44 5.33 16.45 3.65
CA ALA A 44 5.04 16.99 4.97
C ALA A 44 3.94 18.07 4.91
N ARG A 45 3.05 18.08 5.90
CA ARG A 45 1.98 19.08 6.10
C ARG A 45 2.16 19.79 7.42
N LEU A 46 1.66 21.01 7.49
CA LEU A 46 1.60 21.73 8.76
C LEU A 46 0.54 21.06 9.67
N LYS A 47 0.84 20.99 10.96
CA LYS A 47 0.00 20.29 11.95
C LYS A 47 -1.44 20.83 12.06
N ASP A 48 -1.63 22.10 11.74
CA ASP A 48 -2.93 22.80 11.76
C ASP A 48 -3.74 22.61 10.47
N LYS A 49 -3.20 21.91 9.47
CA LYS A 49 -3.88 21.69 8.19
C LYS A 49 -4.68 20.37 8.18
N PRO A 50 -5.79 20.35 7.40
CA PRO A 50 -6.51 19.11 7.16
C PRO A 50 -5.60 17.98 6.61
N LEU A 51 -5.99 16.76 6.86
CA LEU A 51 -5.28 15.56 6.38
C LEU A 51 -3.81 15.49 6.86
N TYR A 52 -3.54 15.98 8.08
CA TYR A 52 -2.20 15.95 8.64
C TYR A 52 -1.68 14.50 8.81
N GLU A 53 -2.51 13.61 9.33
CA GLU A 53 -2.16 12.21 9.56
C GLU A 53 -2.52 11.30 8.37
N PRO A 54 -1.69 10.30 8.02
CA PRO A 54 -0.30 10.09 8.48
C PRO A 54 0.61 11.24 8.06
N GLN A 55 1.48 11.68 8.97
CA GLN A 55 2.40 12.76 8.68
C GLN A 55 3.35 12.38 7.55
N GLY A 56 3.36 13.17 6.48
CA GLY A 56 4.22 12.94 5.33
C GLY A 56 5.71 13.09 5.65
N ILE A 57 6.50 12.18 5.15
CA ILE A 57 7.96 12.15 5.30
C ILE A 57 8.70 12.14 3.96
N ARG A 58 8.00 12.22 2.84
CA ARG A 58 8.60 12.30 1.50
C ARG A 58 9.35 13.62 1.36
N GLY A 59 10.64 13.54 1.07
CA GLY A 59 11.47 14.72 0.79
C GLY A 59 11.13 15.35 -0.56
N ASP A 60 11.44 16.65 -0.70
CA ASP A 60 11.26 17.40 -1.94
C ASP A 60 12.17 16.91 -3.07
N GLY A 61 11.80 17.23 -4.34
CA GLY A 61 12.59 17.00 -5.54
C GLY A 61 11.83 16.34 -6.70
N PRO A 62 10.56 16.71 -7.02
CA PRO A 62 9.73 16.01 -7.99
C PRO A 62 9.98 16.41 -9.46
N MET A 63 11.11 17.00 -9.80
CA MET A 63 11.35 17.59 -11.12
C MET A 63 11.14 16.59 -12.26
N GLN A 64 11.56 15.34 -12.10
CA GLN A 64 11.37 14.33 -13.15
C GLN A 64 9.92 13.85 -13.20
N ALA A 65 9.27 13.70 -12.06
CA ALA A 65 7.84 13.38 -11.99
C ALA A 65 6.98 14.46 -12.67
N CYS A 66 7.28 15.74 -12.44
CA CYS A 66 6.58 16.85 -13.12
C CYS A 66 6.70 16.76 -14.63
N ARG A 67 7.89 16.45 -15.14
CA ARG A 67 8.12 16.25 -16.59
C ARG A 67 7.33 15.06 -17.13
N TYR A 68 7.31 13.95 -16.40
CA TYR A 68 6.62 12.74 -16.80
C TYR A 68 5.08 12.94 -16.79
N TRP A 69 4.56 13.65 -15.79
CA TRP A 69 3.12 13.95 -15.68
C TRP A 69 2.69 15.11 -16.60
N GLY A 70 3.62 15.87 -17.16
CA GLY A 70 3.32 17.01 -18.04
C GLY A 70 2.69 18.20 -17.30
N ILE A 71 3.05 18.41 -16.03
CA ILE A 71 2.48 19.45 -15.17
C ILE A 71 3.55 20.29 -14.48
N THR A 72 3.15 21.43 -13.96
CA THR A 72 4.02 22.28 -13.15
C THR A 72 4.31 21.66 -11.78
N GLN A 73 5.36 22.10 -11.12
CA GLN A 73 5.71 21.66 -9.78
C GLN A 73 4.60 22.00 -8.75
N GLN A 74 3.95 23.14 -8.90
CA GLN A 74 2.86 23.55 -8.01
C GLN A 74 1.62 22.65 -8.19
N GLU A 75 1.27 22.31 -9.41
CA GLU A 75 0.21 21.33 -9.70
C GLU A 75 0.56 19.95 -9.15
N TYR A 76 1.82 19.53 -9.28
CA TYR A 76 2.28 18.26 -8.74
C TYR A 76 2.06 18.18 -7.23
N TYR A 77 2.47 19.19 -6.46
CA TYR A 77 2.25 19.19 -5.00
C TYR A 77 0.78 19.15 -4.58
N GLN A 78 -0.12 19.65 -5.39
CA GLN A 78 -1.57 19.57 -5.13
C GLN A 78 -2.12 18.17 -5.39
N ARG A 79 -1.57 17.45 -6.37
CA ARG A 79 -2.02 16.13 -6.83
C ARG A 79 -1.25 14.97 -6.22
N ALA A 80 -0.01 15.18 -5.79
CA ALA A 80 0.88 14.16 -5.24
C ALA A 80 0.60 13.87 -3.76
N ASP A 81 -0.62 13.52 -3.45
CA ASP A 81 -1.03 12.97 -2.14
C ASP A 81 -1.78 11.66 -2.34
N VAL A 82 -1.97 10.89 -1.29
CA VAL A 82 -2.48 9.53 -1.35
C VAL A 82 -4.01 9.50 -1.43
N TRP A 83 -4.53 8.79 -2.41
CA TRP A 83 -5.94 8.43 -2.48
C TRP A 83 -6.19 7.16 -1.64
N PRO A 84 -7.30 7.01 -0.91
CA PRO A 84 -8.49 7.89 -0.87
C PRO A 84 -8.44 8.97 0.20
N LEU A 85 -7.38 9.07 1.00
CA LEU A 85 -7.26 10.07 2.06
C LEU A 85 -7.43 11.50 1.50
N ALA A 86 -6.68 11.82 0.46
CA ALA A 86 -6.86 13.05 -0.30
C ALA A 86 -7.78 12.77 -1.51
N PRO A 87 -9.00 13.34 -1.57
CA PRO A 87 -9.96 13.02 -2.65
C PRO A 87 -9.45 13.32 -4.06
N HIS A 88 -8.54 14.29 -4.18
CA HIS A 88 -7.88 14.67 -5.44
C HIS A 88 -6.43 14.17 -5.53
N GLY A 89 -6.01 13.33 -4.58
CA GLY A 89 -4.69 12.70 -4.61
C GLY A 89 -4.60 11.66 -5.71
N GLU A 90 -3.47 11.60 -6.38
CA GLU A 90 -3.22 10.69 -7.50
C GLU A 90 -2.15 9.66 -7.19
N ILE A 91 -1.74 9.54 -5.94
CA ILE A 91 -0.79 8.52 -5.50
C ILE A 91 -1.56 7.36 -4.86
N LEU A 92 -1.29 6.15 -5.31
CA LEU A 92 -1.87 4.93 -4.76
C LEU A 92 -0.85 4.24 -3.85
N THR A 93 -1.18 4.13 -2.56
CA THR A 93 -0.42 3.30 -1.61
C THR A 93 -1.08 1.94 -1.53
N VAL A 94 -0.38 0.91 -1.96
CA VAL A 94 -0.84 -0.49 -1.90
C VAL A 94 -0.06 -1.21 -0.82
N ILE A 95 -0.75 -1.85 0.09
CA ILE A 95 -0.16 -2.68 1.14
C ILE A 95 -0.29 -4.14 0.75
N GLN A 96 0.83 -4.87 0.76
CA GLN A 96 0.83 -6.30 0.48
C GLN A 96 0.77 -7.09 1.79
N ILE A 97 -0.28 -7.89 1.93
CA ILE A 97 -0.48 -8.81 3.05
C ILE A 97 -0.11 -10.21 2.58
N GLU A 98 0.91 -10.78 3.22
CA GLU A 98 1.55 -12.02 2.77
C GLU A 98 2.10 -12.88 3.89
N ASP A 99 1.67 -12.59 5.13
CA ASP A 99 1.97 -13.39 6.31
C ASP A 99 0.77 -13.44 7.28
N THR A 100 0.79 -14.40 8.19
CA THR A 100 -0.30 -14.64 9.15
C THR A 100 -0.46 -13.51 10.17
N MET A 101 0.62 -12.80 10.50
CA MET A 101 0.59 -11.64 11.39
C MET A 101 -0.10 -10.46 10.71
N GLY A 102 0.18 -10.23 9.43
CA GLY A 102 -0.51 -9.23 8.60
C GLY A 102 -2.00 -9.49 8.55
N ILE A 103 -2.44 -10.73 8.34
CA ILE A 103 -3.87 -11.11 8.36
C ILE A 103 -4.48 -10.79 9.71
N LYS A 104 -3.85 -11.23 10.80
CA LYS A 104 -4.32 -11.00 12.17
C LYS A 104 -4.51 -9.52 12.48
N ASN A 105 -3.61 -8.68 12.01
CA ASN A 105 -3.59 -7.24 12.30
C ASN A 105 -4.32 -6.40 11.24
N LEU A 106 -4.83 -6.99 10.16
CA LEU A 106 -5.36 -6.26 9.01
C LEU A 106 -6.50 -5.29 9.38
N ARG A 107 -7.43 -5.70 10.25
CA ARG A 107 -8.50 -4.81 10.73
C ARG A 107 -7.95 -3.59 11.46
N ASP A 108 -6.97 -3.78 12.31
CA ASP A 108 -6.35 -2.68 13.07
C ASP A 108 -5.54 -1.77 12.15
N ILE A 109 -4.85 -2.32 11.16
CA ILE A 109 -4.15 -1.57 10.11
C ILE A 109 -5.14 -0.68 9.37
N LEU A 110 -6.21 -1.25 8.81
CA LEU A 110 -7.18 -0.52 8.00
C LEU A 110 -7.98 0.51 8.80
N LYS A 111 -8.22 0.26 10.10
CA LYS A 111 -8.91 1.17 11.00
C LYS A 111 -8.06 2.38 11.39
N ASN A 112 -6.75 2.19 11.61
CA ASN A 112 -5.88 3.20 12.21
C ASN A 112 -4.99 3.92 11.19
N VAL A 113 -4.89 3.43 9.96
CA VAL A 113 -4.02 4.03 8.93
C VAL A 113 -4.86 4.49 7.74
N PRO A 114 -5.27 5.77 7.71
CA PRO A 114 -5.93 6.31 6.54
C PRO A 114 -4.95 6.47 5.37
N GLY A 115 -5.45 6.37 4.13
CA GLY A 115 -4.65 6.56 2.92
C GLY A 115 -4.12 5.27 2.29
N ILE A 116 -4.50 4.10 2.81
CA ILE A 116 -4.30 2.83 2.12
C ILE A 116 -5.31 2.77 0.97
N GLY A 117 -4.82 2.74 -0.26
CA GLY A 117 -5.66 2.72 -1.46
C GLY A 117 -6.13 1.33 -1.86
N ALA A 118 -5.33 0.31 -1.62
CA ALA A 118 -5.68 -1.08 -1.88
C ALA A 118 -4.83 -2.05 -1.06
N ILE A 119 -5.34 -3.25 -0.87
CA ILE A 119 -4.61 -4.40 -0.35
C ILE A 119 -4.27 -5.32 -1.53
N LEU A 120 -3.02 -5.80 -1.57
CA LEU A 120 -2.58 -6.85 -2.47
C LEU A 120 -2.31 -8.12 -1.66
N ILE A 121 -2.83 -9.25 -2.11
CA ILE A 121 -2.56 -10.54 -1.48
C ILE A 121 -1.25 -11.08 -2.02
N GLY A 122 -0.24 -11.29 -1.15
CA GLY A 122 1.04 -11.89 -1.49
C GLY A 122 1.04 -13.39 -1.29
N GLU A 123 0.33 -14.12 -2.14
CA GLU A 123 0.10 -15.56 -2.00
C GLU A 123 1.36 -16.41 -2.00
N GLY A 124 2.42 -15.94 -2.68
CA GLY A 124 3.70 -16.65 -2.76
C GLY A 124 4.33 -16.84 -1.37
N ASP A 125 4.51 -15.73 -0.66
CA ASP A 125 5.11 -15.73 0.68
C ASP A 125 4.12 -16.28 1.72
N LEU A 126 2.83 -15.95 1.60
CA LEU A 126 1.79 -16.51 2.46
C LEU A 126 1.74 -18.05 2.38
N SER A 127 1.77 -18.61 1.17
CA SER A 127 1.78 -20.06 1.00
C SER A 127 3.03 -20.72 1.61
N GLN A 128 4.17 -20.03 1.54
CA GLN A 128 5.42 -20.51 2.12
C GLN A 128 5.37 -20.51 3.64
N GLU A 129 4.90 -19.43 4.26
CA GLU A 129 4.74 -19.34 5.72
C GLU A 129 3.76 -20.39 6.27
N LEU A 130 2.67 -20.64 5.53
CA LEU A 130 1.67 -21.65 5.89
C LEU A 130 2.17 -23.09 5.72
N GLY A 131 3.40 -23.32 5.20
CA GLY A 131 4.00 -24.63 5.01
C GLY A 131 3.62 -25.33 3.68
N TYR A 132 3.03 -24.57 2.74
CA TYR A 132 2.63 -25.06 1.41
C TYR A 132 3.28 -24.25 0.27
N PRO A 133 4.63 -24.22 0.16
CA PRO A 133 5.33 -23.36 -0.79
C PRO A 133 4.80 -23.50 -2.22
N ARG A 134 4.37 -22.37 -2.81
CA ARG A 134 3.80 -22.30 -4.17
C ARG A 134 2.54 -23.13 -4.43
N GLN A 135 1.94 -23.72 -3.41
CA GLN A 135 0.66 -24.43 -3.52
C GLN A 135 -0.50 -23.47 -3.23
N THR A 136 -0.67 -22.46 -4.07
CA THR A 136 -1.64 -21.37 -3.86
C THR A 136 -3.10 -21.84 -3.89
N GLU A 137 -3.36 -23.02 -4.48
CA GLU A 137 -4.69 -23.68 -4.50
C GLU A 137 -4.91 -24.63 -3.30
N HIS A 138 -3.93 -24.74 -2.39
CA HIS A 138 -4.12 -25.57 -1.20
C HIS A 138 -5.23 -24.99 -0.31
N PRO A 139 -6.13 -25.82 0.26
CA PRO A 139 -7.28 -25.32 1.03
C PRO A 139 -6.91 -24.35 2.15
N VAL A 140 -5.83 -24.59 2.87
CA VAL A 140 -5.34 -23.71 3.95
C VAL A 140 -4.94 -22.34 3.40
N VAL A 141 -4.30 -22.27 2.24
CA VAL A 141 -3.89 -21.02 1.59
C VAL A 141 -5.11 -20.27 1.08
N LEU A 142 -6.05 -20.96 0.44
CA LEU A 142 -7.31 -20.37 -0.04
C LEU A 142 -8.15 -19.82 1.12
N GLU A 143 -8.20 -20.50 2.26
CA GLU A 143 -8.90 -20.03 3.46
C GLU A 143 -8.27 -18.73 3.99
N ALA A 144 -6.95 -18.67 4.10
CA ALA A 144 -6.23 -17.47 4.52
C ALA A 144 -6.46 -16.29 3.55
N MET A 145 -6.43 -16.53 2.24
CA MET A 145 -6.73 -15.52 1.23
C MET A 145 -8.19 -15.05 1.32
N ALA A 146 -9.13 -15.97 1.54
CA ALA A 146 -10.55 -15.64 1.72
C ALA A 146 -10.78 -14.77 2.97
N GLU A 147 -10.02 -14.98 4.04
CA GLU A 147 -10.07 -14.14 5.24
C GLU A 147 -9.62 -12.70 4.92
N ILE A 148 -8.52 -12.51 4.18
CA ILE A 148 -8.08 -11.18 3.74
C ILE A 148 -9.20 -10.49 2.94
N VAL A 149 -9.80 -11.19 1.97
CA VAL A 149 -10.90 -10.65 1.15
C VAL A 149 -12.10 -10.27 2.01
N ALA A 150 -12.47 -11.11 2.98
CA ALA A 150 -13.59 -10.83 3.88
C ALA A 150 -13.36 -9.57 4.73
N ILE A 151 -12.16 -9.43 5.30
CA ILE A 151 -11.77 -8.23 6.06
C ILE A 151 -11.79 -6.97 5.18
N CYS A 152 -11.23 -7.03 3.98
CA CYS A 152 -11.24 -5.89 3.06
C CYS A 152 -12.66 -5.47 2.64
N LYS A 153 -13.55 -6.43 2.41
CA LYS A 153 -14.97 -6.15 2.14
C LYS A 153 -15.66 -5.51 3.33
N GLU A 154 -15.44 -6.03 4.55
CA GLU A 154 -15.96 -5.46 5.80
C GLU A 154 -15.51 -4.00 5.98
N MET A 155 -14.24 -3.71 5.69
CA MET A 155 -13.63 -2.39 5.86
C MET A 155 -13.81 -1.47 4.64
N ASN A 156 -14.50 -1.93 3.57
CA ASN A 156 -14.70 -1.20 2.32
C ASN A 156 -13.40 -0.75 1.66
N VAL A 157 -12.40 -1.62 1.62
CA VAL A 157 -11.11 -1.39 0.97
C VAL A 157 -10.96 -2.33 -0.22
N VAL A 158 -10.41 -1.80 -1.31
CA VAL A 158 -10.14 -2.59 -2.52
C VAL A 158 -9.08 -3.65 -2.21
N VAL A 159 -9.32 -4.88 -2.67
CA VAL A 159 -8.36 -5.97 -2.56
C VAL A 159 -8.10 -6.57 -3.93
N GLY A 160 -6.85 -6.89 -4.20
CA GLY A 160 -6.37 -7.49 -5.44
C GLY A 160 -5.48 -8.70 -5.20
N HIS A 161 -5.32 -9.47 -6.27
CA HIS A 161 -4.52 -10.68 -6.31
C HIS A 161 -3.66 -10.66 -7.58
N PRO A 162 -2.34 -10.92 -7.51
CA PRO A 162 -1.44 -10.71 -8.65
C PRO A 162 -1.51 -11.82 -9.72
N HIS A 163 -1.91 -13.03 -9.36
CA HIS A 163 -1.91 -14.18 -10.26
C HIS A 163 -3.33 -14.56 -10.69
N VAL A 164 -3.85 -13.82 -11.67
CA VAL A 164 -5.17 -14.11 -12.25
C VAL A 164 -4.99 -14.88 -13.54
N GLU A 165 -5.53 -16.11 -13.56
CA GLU A 165 -5.62 -16.96 -14.75
C GLU A 165 -7.09 -17.18 -15.11
N VAL A 166 -7.35 -17.66 -16.35
CA VAL A 166 -8.71 -17.96 -16.80
C VAL A 166 -9.43 -18.94 -15.87
N SER A 167 -8.68 -19.88 -15.29
CA SER A 167 -9.18 -20.89 -14.35
C SER A 167 -9.60 -20.35 -12.99
N ASN A 168 -9.06 -19.21 -12.55
CA ASN A 168 -9.32 -18.63 -11.23
C ASN A 168 -9.97 -17.23 -11.26
N ALA A 169 -10.16 -16.65 -12.44
CA ALA A 169 -10.64 -15.26 -12.60
C ALA A 169 -12.06 -15.00 -12.05
N GLN A 170 -12.82 -16.04 -11.72
CA GLN A 170 -14.19 -15.93 -11.20
C GLN A 170 -14.29 -16.14 -9.67
N ARG A 171 -13.18 -16.41 -9.00
CA ARG A 171 -13.12 -16.54 -7.54
C ARG A 171 -12.96 -15.16 -6.91
#